data_7c18e44dfd893aebf65bc4103754674f
#
_entry.id   7c18e44dfd893aebf65bc4103754674f
#
_cell.length_a   1.000
_cell.length_b   1.000
_cell.length_c   1.000
_cell.angle_alpha   90.00
_cell.angle_beta   90.00
_cell.angle_gamma   90.00
#
_symmetry.space_group_name_H-M   'P 1'
#
loop_
_entity.id
_entity.type
_entity.pdbx_description
1 polymer ?
#
loop_
_entity_poly.entity_id
_entity_poly.type
_entity_poly.pdbx_seq_one_letter_code
_entity_poly.pdbx_strand_id
1 'polypeptide(L)'
;MQKPDSVMEGPEFYRRMGGLICRTCKNMSPCDCDRKVVKEGVLNLEAFKAIHKSLRVLARSRPEDKYLLVTGLRELGDVVAVTGDGTNDAPALKKADVGFAMGITGTEIAKHAADIIIMDDNFASIVKACMWGRNIYDNIRKFLQFQITVSLVALFTAFIGSVVLTDSPLQAIQLLWVNLIIDSLAALALATEPPKMDLLNRPPQGRDEYIISRKMLKQIVPMAIYMIGVMYSICFGGEFFFPEPTVIYRFDRPDVPYVFPGRLYDWDGSPLFVTFEPLYGASRHLSNVFNIFVVMAIFNILNVSFCHF
;
A
#
# COMPACT_ATOMS: atom_id res chain seq x y z
N MET A 1 -43.35 7.41 2.67
CA MET A 1 -43.52 8.24 1.46
C MET A 1 -42.38 7.92 0.50
N GLN A 2 -42.65 7.32 -0.65
CA GLN A 2 -41.66 7.15 -1.71
C GLN A 2 -41.27 8.54 -2.24
N LYS A 3 -39.98 8.82 -2.28
CA LYS A 3 -39.50 10.05 -2.94
C LYS A 3 -39.88 9.99 -4.42
N PRO A 4 -40.39 11.08 -5.02
CA PRO A 4 -40.54 11.14 -6.47
C PRO A 4 -39.16 10.81 -7.09
N ASP A 5 -39.14 10.09 -8.19
CA ASP A 5 -37.93 9.61 -8.88
C ASP A 5 -37.14 8.44 -8.21
N SER A 6 -37.74 7.74 -7.24
CA SER A 6 -37.11 6.53 -6.68
C SER A 6 -37.18 5.31 -7.61
N VAL A 7 -38.13 5.29 -8.52
CA VAL A 7 -38.34 4.26 -9.55
C VAL A 7 -38.53 4.96 -10.88
N MET A 8 -37.78 4.52 -11.91
CA MET A 8 -37.86 5.08 -13.25
C MET A 8 -37.72 3.97 -14.30
N GLU A 9 -38.34 4.13 -15.44
CA GLU A 9 -38.13 3.24 -16.58
C GLU A 9 -36.90 3.66 -17.39
N GLY A 10 -36.20 2.67 -18.00
CA GLY A 10 -35.01 2.92 -18.81
C GLY A 10 -35.17 3.94 -19.90
N PRO A 11 -36.23 3.84 -20.75
CA PRO A 11 -36.47 4.82 -21.81
C PRO A 11 -36.72 6.27 -21.33
N GLU A 12 -37.36 6.42 -20.16
CA GLU A 12 -37.56 7.74 -19.55
C GLU A 12 -36.26 8.29 -18.99
N PHE A 13 -35.47 7.41 -18.32
CA PHE A 13 -34.15 7.76 -17.81
C PHE A 13 -33.25 8.26 -18.96
N TYR A 14 -33.16 7.50 -20.07
CA TYR A 14 -32.35 7.88 -21.21
C TYR A 14 -32.78 9.23 -21.80
N ARG A 15 -34.09 9.45 -21.94
CA ARG A 15 -34.63 10.72 -22.44
C ARG A 15 -34.28 11.91 -21.54
N ARG A 16 -34.36 11.76 -20.25
CA ARG A 16 -34.01 12.83 -19.26
C ARG A 16 -32.53 13.14 -19.26
N MET A 17 -31.68 12.09 -19.38
CA MET A 17 -30.23 12.23 -19.38
C MET A 17 -29.67 12.71 -20.72
N GLY A 18 -30.38 12.51 -21.81
CA GLY A 18 -29.98 12.93 -23.14
C GLY A 18 -28.89 12.07 -23.80
N GLY A 19 -28.49 10.97 -23.18
CA GLY A 19 -27.48 10.05 -23.71
C GLY A 19 -26.05 10.37 -23.30
N LEU A 20 -25.09 9.78 -24.02
CA LEU A 20 -23.67 9.91 -23.76
C LEU A 20 -23.00 10.95 -24.64
N ILE A 21 -22.10 11.72 -24.06
CA ILE A 21 -21.30 12.74 -24.75
C ILE A 21 -19.82 12.50 -24.51
N CYS A 22 -19.00 12.77 -25.52
CA CYS A 22 -17.56 12.85 -25.34
C CYS A 22 -17.18 14.21 -24.75
N ARG A 23 -16.54 14.22 -23.58
CA ARG A 23 -16.11 15.47 -22.93
C ARG A 23 -14.98 16.19 -23.69
N THR A 24 -14.26 15.47 -24.54
CA THR A 24 -13.14 16.02 -25.31
C THR A 24 -13.62 16.80 -26.54
N CYS A 25 -14.47 16.20 -27.36
CA CYS A 25 -14.96 16.82 -28.61
C CYS A 25 -16.38 17.40 -28.50
N LYS A 26 -17.07 17.16 -27.38
CA LYS A 26 -18.48 17.57 -27.13
C LYS A 26 -19.50 16.97 -28.10
N ASN A 27 -19.14 15.95 -28.87
CA ASN A 27 -20.04 15.22 -29.77
C ASN A 27 -20.71 14.06 -29.02
N MET A 28 -21.83 13.58 -29.52
CA MET A 28 -22.51 12.39 -29.03
C MET A 28 -21.56 11.18 -29.15
N SER A 29 -21.53 10.32 -28.15
CA SER A 29 -20.78 9.07 -28.19
C SER A 29 -21.57 7.97 -28.92
N PRO A 30 -20.94 7.15 -29.79
CA PRO A 30 -19.51 7.03 -30.08
C PRO A 30 -18.98 8.16 -31.00
N CYS A 31 -17.77 8.65 -30.71
CA CYS A 31 -17.12 9.69 -31.50
C CYS A 31 -15.82 9.15 -32.12
N ASP A 32 -15.37 9.82 -33.22
CA ASP A 32 -14.12 9.48 -33.94
C ASP A 32 -12.85 9.96 -33.26
N CYS A 33 -12.91 10.33 -31.97
CA CYS A 33 -11.76 10.72 -31.21
C CYS A 33 -10.85 9.52 -30.93
N ASP A 34 -9.55 9.79 -30.77
CA ASP A 34 -8.57 8.76 -30.40
C ASP A 34 -8.99 8.07 -29.10
N ARG A 35 -9.25 6.75 -29.16
CA ARG A 35 -9.85 5.95 -28.07
C ARG A 35 -9.09 6.03 -26.75
N LYS A 36 -7.82 6.42 -26.76
CA LYS A 36 -7.00 6.61 -25.56
C LYS A 36 -7.35 7.86 -24.75
N VAL A 37 -8.07 8.81 -25.31
CA VAL A 37 -8.37 10.13 -24.73
C VAL A 37 -9.87 10.36 -24.54
N VAL A 38 -10.73 9.44 -24.98
CA VAL A 38 -12.19 9.58 -24.89
C VAL A 38 -12.64 9.53 -23.43
N LYS A 39 -13.02 10.67 -22.88
CA LYS A 39 -13.73 10.76 -21.59
C LYS A 39 -15.23 10.86 -21.88
N GLU A 40 -15.92 9.74 -21.76
CA GLU A 40 -17.38 9.70 -21.88
C GLU A 40 -18.04 10.26 -20.63
N GLY A 41 -19.09 11.02 -20.81
CA GLY A 41 -19.91 11.57 -19.74
C GLY A 41 -21.39 11.62 -20.13
N VAL A 42 -22.23 12.01 -19.20
CA VAL A 42 -23.67 12.17 -19.39
C VAL A 42 -23.94 13.56 -19.97
N LEU A 43 -24.79 13.66 -21.01
CA LEU A 43 -25.08 14.95 -21.66
C LEU A 43 -25.67 15.93 -20.64
N ASN A 44 -26.71 15.52 -19.91
CA ASN A 44 -27.37 16.35 -18.90
C ASN A 44 -26.93 15.94 -17.47
N LEU A 45 -25.73 16.38 -17.09
CA LEU A 45 -25.14 16.05 -15.77
C LEU A 45 -25.94 16.66 -14.61
N GLU A 46 -26.57 17.82 -14.79
CA GLU A 46 -27.34 18.46 -13.73
C GLU A 46 -28.63 17.69 -13.42
N ALA A 47 -29.33 17.21 -14.47
CA ALA A 47 -30.48 16.32 -14.26
C ALA A 47 -30.05 15.00 -13.59
N PHE A 48 -28.89 14.47 -13.95
CA PHE A 48 -28.33 13.27 -13.32
C PHE A 48 -28.02 13.49 -11.82
N LYS A 49 -27.39 14.61 -11.45
CA LYS A 49 -27.14 14.99 -10.06
C LYS A 49 -28.41 15.12 -9.22
N ALA A 50 -29.49 15.57 -9.81
CA ALA A 50 -30.77 15.70 -9.11
C ALA A 50 -31.39 14.33 -8.77
N ILE A 51 -31.18 13.33 -9.62
CA ILE A 51 -31.88 12.03 -9.56
C ILE A 51 -31.02 10.94 -8.87
N HIS A 52 -29.70 10.94 -9.04
CA HIS A 52 -28.83 9.82 -8.63
C HIS A 52 -28.96 9.42 -7.16
N LYS A 53 -29.19 10.37 -6.25
CA LYS A 53 -29.38 10.09 -4.80
C LYS A 53 -30.73 9.48 -4.47
N SER A 54 -31.76 9.74 -5.28
CA SER A 54 -33.12 9.25 -5.07
C SER A 54 -33.41 7.97 -5.85
N LEU A 55 -32.78 7.76 -6.99
CA LEU A 55 -32.98 6.58 -7.84
C LEU A 55 -32.57 5.30 -7.11
N ARG A 56 -33.47 4.34 -7.04
CA ARG A 56 -33.25 3.02 -6.43
C ARG A 56 -33.53 1.89 -7.41
N VAL A 57 -34.50 2.08 -8.30
CA VAL A 57 -34.92 1.07 -9.28
C VAL A 57 -34.96 1.69 -10.66
N LEU A 58 -34.22 1.08 -11.58
CA LEU A 58 -34.28 1.37 -13.01
C LEU A 58 -34.92 0.17 -13.70
N ALA A 59 -36.23 0.27 -13.98
CA ALA A 59 -37.01 -0.82 -14.54
C ALA A 59 -36.86 -0.87 -16.07
N ARG A 60 -36.95 -2.07 -16.66
CA ARG A 60 -36.92 -2.28 -18.12
C ARG A 60 -35.80 -1.55 -18.83
N SER A 61 -34.62 -1.54 -18.18
CA SER A 61 -33.43 -0.88 -18.68
C SER A 61 -32.75 -1.69 -19.80
N ARG A 62 -32.35 -0.99 -20.85
CA ARG A 62 -31.50 -1.53 -21.92
C ARG A 62 -30.03 -1.53 -21.50
N PRO A 63 -29.15 -2.26 -22.20
CA PRO A 63 -27.70 -2.24 -21.91
C PRO A 63 -27.11 -0.81 -21.90
N GLU A 64 -27.59 0.04 -22.82
CA GLU A 64 -27.18 1.44 -22.94
C GLU A 64 -27.57 2.29 -21.73
N ASP A 65 -28.76 2.02 -21.15
CA ASP A 65 -29.26 2.75 -19.97
C ASP A 65 -28.42 2.40 -18.72
N LYS A 66 -28.03 1.11 -18.58
CA LYS A 66 -27.11 0.64 -17.52
C LYS A 66 -25.73 1.26 -17.68
N TYR A 67 -25.21 1.27 -18.89
CA TYR A 67 -23.91 1.89 -19.20
C TYR A 67 -23.92 3.39 -18.91
N LEU A 68 -24.99 4.09 -19.29
CA LEU A 68 -25.18 5.52 -19.03
C LEU A 68 -25.22 5.80 -17.52
N LEU A 69 -25.93 4.98 -16.73
CA LEU A 69 -25.99 5.09 -15.27
C LEU A 69 -24.61 4.96 -14.64
N VAL A 70 -23.86 3.93 -15.02
CA VAL A 70 -22.50 3.69 -14.51
C VAL A 70 -21.56 4.83 -14.88
N THR A 71 -21.65 5.31 -16.13
CA THR A 71 -20.83 6.43 -16.60
C THR A 71 -21.13 7.72 -15.82
N GLY A 72 -22.40 7.99 -15.54
CA GLY A 72 -22.80 9.17 -14.77
C GLY A 72 -22.33 9.12 -13.32
N LEU A 73 -22.45 7.99 -12.65
CA LEU A 73 -21.93 7.80 -11.27
C LEU A 73 -20.41 7.99 -11.20
N ARG A 74 -19.68 7.41 -12.14
CA ARG A 74 -18.22 7.59 -12.23
C ARG A 74 -17.82 9.03 -12.52
N GLU A 75 -18.61 9.76 -13.34
CA GLU A 75 -18.37 11.16 -13.62
C GLU A 75 -18.58 12.05 -12.39
N LEU A 76 -19.46 11.66 -11.47
CA LEU A 76 -19.63 12.32 -10.17
C LEU A 76 -18.49 12.04 -9.17
N GLY A 77 -17.57 11.11 -9.50
CA GLY A 77 -16.45 10.72 -8.65
C GLY A 77 -16.76 9.53 -7.73
N ASP A 78 -17.93 8.92 -7.87
CA ASP A 78 -18.26 7.72 -7.10
C ASP A 78 -17.44 6.51 -7.62
N VAL A 79 -17.11 5.60 -6.71
CA VAL A 79 -16.56 4.28 -7.04
C VAL A 79 -17.72 3.32 -7.25
N VAL A 80 -17.87 2.81 -8.47
CA VAL A 80 -19.03 2.06 -8.90
C VAL A 80 -18.71 0.59 -9.04
N ALA A 81 -19.46 -0.26 -8.32
CA ALA A 81 -19.47 -1.71 -8.53
C ALA A 81 -20.76 -2.13 -9.23
N VAL A 82 -20.65 -3.03 -10.18
CA VAL A 82 -21.79 -3.58 -10.93
C VAL A 82 -21.78 -5.10 -10.82
N THR A 83 -22.95 -5.67 -10.59
CA THR A 83 -23.15 -7.13 -10.61
C THR A 83 -24.06 -7.48 -11.78
N GLY A 84 -23.70 -8.48 -12.55
CA GLY A 84 -24.51 -8.95 -13.69
C GLY A 84 -24.24 -10.42 -14.01
N ASP A 85 -25.22 -11.04 -14.63
CA ASP A 85 -25.21 -12.45 -15.08
C ASP A 85 -25.38 -12.59 -16.60
N GLY A 86 -25.92 -11.56 -17.26
CA GLY A 86 -26.30 -11.58 -18.65
C GLY A 86 -25.33 -10.87 -19.60
N THR A 87 -25.43 -11.24 -20.87
CA THR A 87 -24.71 -10.57 -21.97
C THR A 87 -25.03 -9.07 -22.03
N ASN A 88 -26.25 -8.67 -21.64
CA ASN A 88 -26.70 -7.30 -21.63
C ASN A 88 -25.99 -6.42 -20.58
N ASP A 89 -25.40 -7.06 -19.57
CA ASP A 89 -24.70 -6.38 -18.48
C ASP A 89 -23.21 -6.16 -18.80
N ALA A 90 -22.67 -6.88 -19.77
CA ALA A 90 -21.25 -6.85 -20.10
C ALA A 90 -20.69 -5.43 -20.37
N PRO A 91 -21.38 -4.52 -21.09
CA PRO A 91 -20.89 -3.15 -21.25
C PRO A 91 -20.81 -2.38 -19.93
N ALA A 92 -21.79 -2.56 -19.05
CA ALA A 92 -21.83 -1.91 -17.74
C ALA A 92 -20.79 -2.50 -16.77
N LEU A 93 -20.60 -3.83 -16.77
CA LEU A 93 -19.56 -4.54 -16.02
C LEU A 93 -18.18 -4.01 -16.39
N LYS A 94 -17.87 -3.94 -17.67
CA LYS A 94 -16.58 -3.44 -18.18
C LYS A 94 -16.35 -1.95 -17.89
N LYS A 95 -17.43 -1.17 -17.80
CA LYS A 95 -17.36 0.27 -17.52
C LYS A 95 -17.23 0.58 -16.05
N ALA A 96 -17.71 -0.27 -15.16
CA ALA A 96 -17.62 -0.11 -13.73
C ALA A 96 -16.17 -0.01 -13.24
N ASP A 97 -15.97 0.39 -12.00
CA ASP A 97 -14.66 0.32 -11.36
C ASP A 97 -14.36 -1.10 -10.87
N VAL A 98 -15.43 -1.85 -10.54
CA VAL A 98 -15.37 -3.29 -10.23
C VAL A 98 -16.60 -3.97 -10.81
N GLY A 99 -16.40 -4.91 -11.73
CA GLY A 99 -17.44 -5.76 -12.28
C GLY A 99 -17.48 -7.13 -11.59
N PHE A 100 -18.66 -7.55 -11.13
CA PHE A 100 -18.89 -8.87 -10.55
C PHE A 100 -19.80 -9.68 -11.48
N ALA A 101 -19.33 -10.84 -11.93
CA ALA A 101 -20.18 -11.81 -12.67
C ALA A 101 -20.53 -13.02 -11.81
N MET A 102 -21.71 -13.58 -12.05
CA MET A 102 -22.13 -14.84 -11.45
C MET A 102 -21.40 -16.01 -12.09
N GLY A 103 -20.94 -16.96 -11.28
CA GLY A 103 -20.13 -18.09 -11.75
C GLY A 103 -20.95 -19.24 -12.32
N ILE A 104 -22.10 -19.55 -11.72
CA ILE A 104 -22.99 -20.63 -12.11
C ILE A 104 -23.97 -20.16 -13.20
N THR A 105 -24.72 -19.09 -12.92
CA THR A 105 -25.75 -18.56 -13.83
C THR A 105 -25.22 -17.58 -14.86
N GLY A 106 -24.01 -17.03 -14.63
CA GLY A 106 -23.43 -16.02 -15.51
C GLY A 106 -23.03 -16.56 -16.88
N THR A 107 -23.32 -15.78 -17.92
CA THR A 107 -22.85 -16.06 -19.29
C THR A 107 -21.33 -15.86 -19.41
N GLU A 108 -20.70 -16.58 -20.34
CA GLU A 108 -19.25 -16.44 -20.58
C GLU A 108 -18.87 -14.99 -20.96
N ILE A 109 -19.75 -14.28 -21.65
CA ILE A 109 -19.53 -12.88 -22.01
C ILE A 109 -19.51 -11.99 -20.78
N ALA A 110 -20.42 -12.21 -19.81
CA ALA A 110 -20.43 -11.48 -18.55
C ALA A 110 -19.18 -11.79 -17.71
N LYS A 111 -18.77 -13.08 -17.65
CA LYS A 111 -17.55 -13.50 -16.94
C LYS A 111 -16.29 -12.86 -17.53
N HIS A 112 -16.18 -12.78 -18.85
CA HIS A 112 -15.06 -12.11 -19.51
C HIS A 112 -15.05 -10.59 -19.36
N ALA A 113 -16.21 -9.98 -19.11
CA ALA A 113 -16.34 -8.55 -18.89
C ALA A 113 -16.12 -8.12 -17.44
N ALA A 114 -16.20 -9.05 -16.50
CA ALA A 114 -16.09 -8.81 -15.07
C ALA A 114 -14.65 -8.92 -14.57
N ASP A 115 -14.34 -8.22 -13.47
CA ASP A 115 -13.06 -8.32 -12.78
C ASP A 115 -13.05 -9.47 -11.76
N ILE A 116 -14.21 -9.80 -11.20
CA ILE A 116 -14.38 -10.82 -10.16
C ILE A 116 -15.55 -11.73 -10.53
N ILE A 117 -15.34 -13.04 -10.40
CA ILE A 117 -16.37 -14.05 -10.62
C ILE A 117 -16.80 -14.65 -9.27
N ILE A 118 -18.10 -14.62 -8.97
CA ILE A 118 -18.70 -15.17 -7.76
C ILE A 118 -19.05 -16.63 -8.03
N MET A 119 -18.22 -17.54 -7.56
CA MET A 119 -18.33 -18.96 -7.89
C MET A 119 -19.56 -19.67 -7.30
N ASP A 120 -20.09 -19.15 -6.20
CA ASP A 120 -21.24 -19.71 -5.46
C ASP A 120 -22.57 -18.99 -5.76
N ASP A 121 -22.58 -18.03 -6.65
CA ASP A 121 -23.71 -17.13 -6.99
C ASP A 121 -24.41 -16.54 -5.75
N ASN A 122 -23.70 -16.49 -4.62
CA ASN A 122 -24.23 -15.96 -3.37
C ASN A 122 -23.87 -14.49 -3.23
N PHE A 123 -24.89 -13.63 -3.18
CA PHE A 123 -24.71 -12.18 -3.02
C PHE A 123 -23.98 -11.79 -1.72
N ALA A 124 -24.09 -12.61 -0.66
CA ALA A 124 -23.35 -12.39 0.58
C ALA A 124 -21.84 -12.51 0.40
N SER A 125 -21.37 -13.21 -0.62
CA SER A 125 -19.95 -13.32 -0.96
C SER A 125 -19.35 -12.02 -1.47
N ILE A 126 -20.18 -11.12 -2.05
CA ILE A 126 -19.75 -9.75 -2.41
C ILE A 126 -19.39 -8.96 -1.16
N VAL A 127 -20.19 -9.07 -0.10
CA VAL A 127 -19.90 -8.39 1.17
C VAL A 127 -18.60 -8.89 1.77
N LYS A 128 -18.36 -10.21 1.72
CA LYS A 128 -17.09 -10.80 2.14
C LYS A 128 -15.93 -10.30 1.27
N ALA A 129 -16.11 -10.24 -0.06
CA ALA A 129 -15.09 -9.71 -0.97
C ALA A 129 -14.75 -8.24 -0.66
N CYS A 130 -15.75 -7.40 -0.39
CA CYS A 130 -15.52 -6.02 0.05
C CYS A 130 -14.77 -5.94 1.37
N MET A 131 -15.10 -6.80 2.34
CA MET A 131 -14.41 -6.86 3.63
C MET A 131 -12.94 -7.26 3.46
N TRP A 132 -12.67 -8.30 2.66
CA TRP A 132 -11.31 -8.72 2.33
C TRP A 132 -10.53 -7.66 1.56
N GLY A 133 -11.16 -7.00 0.59
CA GLY A 133 -10.53 -5.89 -0.16
C GLY A 133 -10.10 -4.74 0.77
N ARG A 134 -10.95 -4.34 1.72
CA ARG A 134 -10.61 -3.33 2.72
C ARG A 134 -9.48 -3.79 3.65
N ASN A 135 -9.48 -5.07 4.04
CA ASN A 135 -8.40 -5.64 4.84
C ASN A 135 -7.06 -5.63 4.10
N ILE A 136 -7.04 -6.07 2.85
CA ILE A 136 -5.84 -6.03 2.00
C ILE A 136 -5.31 -4.60 1.87
N TYR A 137 -6.19 -3.63 1.65
CA TYR A 137 -5.80 -2.22 1.55
C TYR A 137 -5.15 -1.71 2.85
N ASP A 138 -5.75 -2.02 4.01
CA ASP A 138 -5.17 -1.66 5.31
C ASP A 138 -3.82 -2.35 5.54
N ASN A 139 -3.67 -3.62 5.15
CA ASN A 139 -2.42 -4.37 5.26
C ASN A 139 -1.32 -3.79 4.35
N ILE A 140 -1.67 -3.37 3.13
CA ILE A 140 -0.73 -2.65 2.23
C ILE A 140 -0.27 -1.34 2.88
N ARG A 141 -1.16 -0.56 3.49
CA ARG A 141 -0.79 0.68 4.20
C ARG A 141 0.14 0.42 5.37
N LYS A 142 -0.15 -0.60 6.19
CA LYS A 142 0.72 -1.03 7.29
C LYS A 142 2.11 -1.42 6.78
N PHE A 143 2.16 -2.25 5.74
CA PHE A 143 3.42 -2.67 5.13
C PHE A 143 4.23 -1.49 4.59
N LEU A 144 3.59 -0.57 3.86
CA LEU A 144 4.26 0.64 3.35
C LEU A 144 4.80 1.52 4.48
N GLN A 145 4.05 1.68 5.57
CA GLN A 145 4.50 2.43 6.73
C GLN A 145 5.76 1.81 7.34
N PHE A 146 5.76 0.50 7.55
CA PHE A 146 6.91 -0.25 8.03
C PHE A 146 8.11 -0.07 7.10
N GLN A 147 7.92 -0.36 5.82
CA GLN A 147 8.98 -0.32 4.81
C GLN A 147 9.62 1.05 4.67
N ILE A 148 8.82 2.12 4.59
CA ILE A 148 9.34 3.49 4.48
C ILE A 148 10.15 3.85 5.73
N THR A 149 9.67 3.49 6.92
CA THR A 149 10.38 3.79 8.18
C THR A 149 11.74 3.10 8.20
N VAL A 150 11.81 1.80 7.94
CA VAL A 150 13.06 1.03 7.96
C VAL A 150 14.03 1.54 6.89
N SER A 151 13.54 1.79 5.67
CA SER A 151 14.37 2.32 4.57
C SER A 151 14.94 3.69 4.86
N LEU A 152 14.16 4.59 5.48
CA LEU A 152 14.65 5.90 5.92
C LEU A 152 15.76 5.77 6.96
N VAL A 153 15.57 4.93 7.97
CA VAL A 153 16.58 4.68 9.01
C VAL A 153 17.86 4.12 8.41
N ALA A 154 17.74 3.11 7.55
CA ALA A 154 18.89 2.50 6.88
C ALA A 154 19.68 3.51 6.02
N LEU A 155 18.95 4.31 5.23
CA LEU A 155 19.53 5.33 4.36
C LEU A 155 20.30 6.40 5.17
N PHE A 156 19.65 6.96 6.20
CA PHE A 156 20.27 7.98 7.03
C PHE A 156 21.45 7.44 7.83
N THR A 157 21.33 6.22 8.37
CA THR A 157 22.43 5.57 9.12
C THR A 157 23.63 5.32 8.21
N ALA A 158 23.42 4.80 7.00
CA ALA A 158 24.49 4.59 6.03
C ALA A 158 25.12 5.91 5.56
N PHE A 159 24.29 6.90 5.24
CA PHE A 159 24.76 8.21 4.74
C PHE A 159 25.61 8.96 5.77
N ILE A 160 25.08 9.18 6.96
CA ILE A 160 25.79 9.94 8.02
C ILE A 160 26.97 9.12 8.53
N GLY A 161 26.82 7.79 8.65
CA GLY A 161 27.94 6.90 9.00
C GLY A 161 29.10 7.05 8.01
N SER A 162 28.84 7.01 6.71
CA SER A 162 29.87 7.19 5.69
C SER A 162 30.51 8.58 5.69
N VAL A 163 29.74 9.63 6.01
CA VAL A 163 30.27 11.00 6.06
C VAL A 163 31.16 11.23 7.29
N VAL A 164 30.75 10.69 8.45
CA VAL A 164 31.43 10.95 9.74
C VAL A 164 32.53 9.94 10.02
N LEU A 165 32.28 8.66 9.75
CA LEU A 165 33.19 7.57 10.06
C LEU A 165 34.07 7.14 8.86
N THR A 166 33.90 7.76 7.69
CA THR A 166 34.53 7.40 6.40
C THR A 166 34.14 6.02 5.86
N ASP A 167 33.57 5.16 6.70
CA ASP A 167 33.07 3.83 6.37
C ASP A 167 31.60 3.67 6.75
N SER A 168 30.88 2.81 6.03
CA SER A 168 29.47 2.54 6.33
C SER A 168 29.33 1.61 7.56
N PRO A 169 28.60 2.01 8.61
CA PRO A 169 28.39 1.17 9.78
C PRO A 169 27.51 -0.06 9.48
N LEU A 170 26.75 -0.02 8.39
CA LEU A 170 25.94 -1.12 7.88
C LEU A 170 26.48 -1.55 6.51
N GLN A 171 26.93 -2.79 6.40
CA GLN A 171 27.44 -3.33 5.14
C GLN A 171 26.29 -3.61 4.16
N ALA A 172 26.57 -3.51 2.86
CA ALA A 172 25.57 -3.76 1.80
C ALA A 172 24.93 -5.15 1.91
N ILE A 173 25.70 -6.17 2.29
CA ILE A 173 25.22 -7.55 2.49
C ILE A 173 24.22 -7.61 3.66
N GLN A 174 24.48 -6.88 4.75
CA GLN A 174 23.57 -6.80 5.89
C GLN A 174 22.25 -6.13 5.54
N LEU A 175 22.29 -5.04 4.78
CA LEU A 175 21.10 -4.35 4.27
C LEU A 175 20.30 -5.23 3.32
N LEU A 176 20.97 -5.97 2.44
CA LEU A 176 20.35 -6.94 1.55
C LEU A 176 19.64 -8.05 2.35
N TRP A 177 20.28 -8.56 3.39
CA TRP A 177 19.71 -9.59 4.26
C TRP A 177 18.44 -9.09 4.97
N VAL A 178 18.47 -7.86 5.50
CA VAL A 178 17.30 -7.23 6.15
C VAL A 178 16.16 -7.09 5.15
N ASN A 179 16.42 -6.52 3.97
CA ASN A 179 15.39 -6.32 2.96
C ASN A 179 14.82 -7.65 2.44
N LEU A 180 15.65 -8.68 2.26
CA LEU A 180 15.18 -9.95 1.74
C LEU A 180 14.40 -10.76 2.77
N ILE A 181 14.89 -10.87 4.00
CA ILE A 181 14.32 -11.77 5.01
C ILE A 181 13.29 -11.05 5.86
N ILE A 182 13.64 -9.91 6.46
CA ILE A 182 12.75 -9.22 7.40
C ILE A 182 11.54 -8.65 6.66
N ASP A 183 11.73 -8.03 5.50
CA ASP A 183 10.63 -7.47 4.72
C ASP A 183 9.69 -8.55 4.19
N SER A 184 10.23 -9.68 3.73
CA SER A 184 9.42 -10.82 3.28
C SER A 184 8.60 -11.42 4.42
N LEU A 185 9.19 -11.60 5.59
CA LEU A 185 8.48 -12.11 6.77
C LEU A 185 7.45 -11.11 7.30
N ALA A 186 7.77 -9.81 7.29
CA ALA A 186 6.85 -8.74 7.66
C ALA A 186 5.64 -8.68 6.73
N ALA A 187 5.87 -8.75 5.40
CA ALA A 187 4.82 -8.79 4.41
C ALA A 187 3.90 -10.01 4.61
N LEU A 188 4.48 -11.19 4.85
CA LEU A 188 3.72 -12.42 5.13
C LEU A 188 2.88 -12.29 6.40
N ALA A 189 3.48 -11.80 7.49
CA ALA A 189 2.78 -11.64 8.77
C ALA A 189 1.61 -10.66 8.67
N LEU A 190 1.79 -9.51 7.98
CA LEU A 190 0.74 -8.53 7.78
C LEU A 190 -0.34 -9.01 6.81
N ALA A 191 0.03 -9.74 5.75
CA ALA A 191 -0.91 -10.25 4.75
C ALA A 191 -1.84 -11.35 5.27
N THR A 192 -1.41 -12.11 6.28
CA THR A 192 -2.19 -13.21 6.89
C THR A 192 -3.15 -12.75 7.98
N GLU A 193 -3.19 -11.47 8.32
CA GLU A 193 -4.13 -10.95 9.33
C GLU A 193 -5.58 -11.08 8.83
N PRO A 194 -6.46 -11.79 9.58
CA PRO A 194 -7.85 -11.98 9.15
C PRO A 194 -8.65 -10.68 9.24
N PRO A 195 -9.62 -10.48 8.33
CA PRO A 195 -10.45 -9.28 8.33
C PRO A 195 -11.37 -9.23 9.55
N LYS A 196 -11.53 -8.04 10.12
CA LYS A 196 -12.48 -7.76 11.22
C LYS A 196 -13.80 -7.23 10.65
N MET A 197 -14.93 -7.56 11.30
CA MET A 197 -16.25 -7.08 10.91
C MET A 197 -16.40 -5.55 10.96
N ASP A 198 -15.63 -4.88 11.81
CA ASP A 198 -15.64 -3.41 11.95
C ASP A 198 -15.19 -2.69 10.66
N LEU A 199 -14.49 -3.40 9.76
CA LEU A 199 -14.10 -2.85 8.45
C LEU A 199 -15.30 -2.46 7.59
N LEU A 200 -16.44 -3.13 7.75
CA LEU A 200 -17.66 -2.81 6.99
C LEU A 200 -18.36 -1.55 7.49
N ASN A 201 -18.16 -1.17 8.75
CA ASN A 201 -18.79 0.01 9.35
C ASN A 201 -18.10 1.33 8.96
N ARG A 202 -16.92 1.27 8.38
CA ARG A 202 -16.21 2.47 7.92
C ARG A 202 -16.86 3.06 6.68
N PRO A 203 -16.84 4.40 6.54
CA PRO A 203 -17.23 5.04 5.29
C PRO A 203 -16.35 4.57 4.12
N PRO A 204 -16.87 4.58 2.89
CA PRO A 204 -16.08 4.25 1.71
C PRO A 204 -14.95 5.28 1.51
N GLN A 205 -13.83 4.80 1.00
CA GLN A 205 -12.69 5.66 0.64
C GLN A 205 -12.93 6.31 -0.72
N GLY A 206 -12.59 7.59 -0.83
CA GLY A 206 -12.70 8.33 -2.07
C GLY A 206 -11.65 7.89 -3.11
N ARG A 207 -11.95 8.10 -4.39
CA ARG A 207 -11.05 7.77 -5.50
C ARG A 207 -9.70 8.51 -5.43
N ASP A 208 -9.71 9.74 -4.91
CA ASP A 208 -8.53 10.62 -4.84
C ASP A 208 -7.80 10.53 -3.49
N GLU A 209 -8.11 9.52 -2.67
CA GLU A 209 -7.47 9.38 -1.37
C GLU A 209 -6.06 8.79 -1.51
N TYR A 210 -5.06 9.49 -0.98
CA TYR A 210 -3.67 9.03 -1.01
C TYR A 210 -3.47 7.81 -0.12
N ILE A 211 -2.70 6.84 -0.61
CA ILE A 211 -2.31 5.64 0.17
C ILE A 211 -1.57 6.07 1.44
N ILE A 212 -0.62 7.01 1.29
CA ILE A 212 0.12 7.57 2.42
C ILE A 212 -0.70 8.72 3.01
N SER A 213 -1.42 8.44 4.09
CA SER A 213 -2.21 9.45 4.79
C SER A 213 -1.35 10.34 5.68
N ARG A 214 -1.88 11.53 6.01
CA ARG A 214 -1.22 12.43 6.98
C ARG A 214 -1.05 11.79 8.37
N LYS A 215 -1.92 10.84 8.73
CA LYS A 215 -1.78 10.07 9.98
C LYS A 215 -0.56 9.16 9.93
N MET A 216 -0.34 8.46 8.81
CA MET A 216 0.85 7.62 8.61
C MET A 216 2.14 8.45 8.72
N LEU A 217 2.21 9.61 8.07
CA LEU A 217 3.40 10.48 8.17
C LEU A 217 3.70 10.92 9.60
N LYS A 218 2.66 11.23 10.39
CA LYS A 218 2.82 11.56 11.81
C LYS A 218 3.35 10.40 12.66
N GLN A 219 3.29 9.18 12.20
CA GLN A 219 3.84 8.00 12.87
C GLN A 219 5.22 7.63 12.31
N ILE A 220 5.40 7.69 10.98
CA ILE A 220 6.67 7.39 10.30
C ILE A 220 7.78 8.31 10.81
N VAL A 221 7.54 9.63 10.81
CA VAL A 221 8.59 10.61 11.13
C VAL A 221 9.11 10.49 12.56
N PRO A 222 8.28 10.49 13.62
CA PRO A 222 8.78 10.33 14.98
C PRO A 222 9.46 8.98 15.22
N MET A 223 8.93 7.89 14.62
CA MET A 223 9.53 6.57 14.76
C MET A 223 10.89 6.49 14.06
N ALA A 224 11.02 7.06 12.87
CA ALA A 224 12.29 7.14 12.17
C ALA A 224 13.32 7.96 12.96
N ILE A 225 12.93 9.12 13.50
CA ILE A 225 13.81 9.96 14.33
C ILE A 225 14.27 9.20 15.59
N TYR A 226 13.36 8.49 16.26
CA TYR A 226 13.68 7.69 17.42
C TYR A 226 14.70 6.60 17.06
N MET A 227 14.45 5.81 16.02
CA MET A 227 15.34 4.74 15.58
C MET A 227 16.72 5.28 15.16
N ILE A 228 16.76 6.38 14.40
CA ILE A 228 18.00 7.05 14.01
C ILE A 228 18.77 7.52 15.25
N GLY A 229 18.08 8.14 16.21
CA GLY A 229 18.69 8.59 17.45
C GLY A 229 19.34 7.46 18.25
N VAL A 230 18.65 6.32 18.38
CA VAL A 230 19.20 5.12 19.05
C VAL A 230 20.42 4.59 18.26
N MET A 231 20.32 4.48 16.93
CA MET A 231 21.43 4.00 16.09
C MET A 231 22.68 4.87 16.26
N TYR A 232 22.52 6.20 16.23
CA TYR A 232 23.66 7.10 16.41
C TYR A 232 24.21 7.10 17.85
N SER A 233 23.34 6.99 18.83
CA SER A 233 23.78 6.87 20.23
C SER A 233 24.71 5.67 20.41
N ILE A 234 24.46 4.58 19.70
CA ILE A 234 25.27 3.38 19.78
C ILE A 234 26.52 3.47 18.87
N CYS A 235 26.36 4.04 17.67
CA CYS A 235 27.51 4.24 16.77
C CYS A 235 28.57 5.16 17.39
N PHE A 236 28.16 6.31 17.98
CA PHE A 236 29.08 7.31 18.52
C PHE A 236 29.32 7.14 20.01
N GLY A 237 28.33 6.66 20.75
CA GLY A 237 28.43 6.40 22.20
C GLY A 237 28.92 4.99 22.54
N GLY A 238 29.56 4.29 21.63
CA GLY A 238 30.06 2.93 21.83
C GLY A 238 30.93 2.74 23.07
N GLU A 239 31.62 3.80 23.48
CA GLU A 239 32.42 3.87 24.69
C GLU A 239 31.68 3.49 25.97
N PHE A 240 30.41 3.89 26.08
CA PHE A 240 29.57 3.58 27.23
C PHE A 240 28.99 2.16 27.22
N PHE A 241 28.88 1.53 26.06
CA PHE A 241 28.14 0.28 25.90
C PHE A 241 29.05 -0.93 25.67
N PHE A 242 30.26 -0.71 25.13
CA PHE A 242 31.16 -1.81 24.75
C PHE A 242 32.38 -1.85 25.65
N PRO A 243 32.79 -3.05 26.12
CA PRO A 243 34.00 -3.19 26.93
C PRO A 243 35.25 -2.84 26.14
N GLU A 244 36.30 -2.44 26.86
CA GLU A 244 37.61 -2.22 26.28
C GLU A 244 38.10 -3.42 25.47
N PRO A 245 38.95 -3.18 24.45
CA PRO A 245 39.47 -4.25 23.63
C PRO A 245 40.28 -5.26 24.44
N THR A 246 39.95 -6.52 24.27
CA THR A 246 40.69 -7.63 24.89
C THR A 246 41.78 -8.11 23.97
N VAL A 247 42.99 -8.23 24.47
CA VAL A 247 44.12 -8.83 23.76
C VAL A 247 43.94 -10.36 23.76
N ILE A 248 43.79 -10.95 22.59
CA ILE A 248 43.68 -12.40 22.40
C ILE A 248 44.89 -12.87 21.61
N TYR A 249 45.57 -13.89 22.09
CA TYR A 249 46.66 -14.53 21.33
C TYR A 249 46.04 -15.57 20.37
N ARG A 250 46.44 -15.51 19.11
CA ARG A 250 45.99 -16.47 18.13
C ARG A 250 46.68 -17.80 18.31
N PHE A 251 45.94 -18.90 18.17
CA PHE A 251 46.46 -20.24 18.44
C PHE A 251 47.56 -20.65 17.45
N ASP A 252 47.53 -20.15 16.22
CA ASP A 252 48.49 -20.45 15.17
C ASP A 252 49.72 -19.52 15.19
N ARG A 253 49.69 -18.39 15.89
CA ARG A 253 50.78 -17.44 16.07
C ARG A 253 50.76 -16.84 17.48
N PRO A 254 51.27 -17.57 18.46
CA PRO A 254 51.23 -17.12 19.85
C PRO A 254 52.10 -15.89 20.14
N ASP A 255 53.04 -15.60 19.24
CA ASP A 255 53.99 -14.48 19.40
C ASP A 255 53.42 -13.14 18.96
N VAL A 256 52.27 -13.13 18.25
CA VAL A 256 51.65 -11.90 17.77
C VAL A 256 50.31 -11.69 18.53
N PRO A 257 50.21 -10.67 19.41
CA PRO A 257 48.97 -10.35 20.07
C PRO A 257 47.96 -9.87 19.04
N TYR A 258 46.80 -10.53 18.98
CA TYR A 258 45.64 -10.08 18.21
C TYR A 258 44.74 -9.28 19.13
N VAL A 259 44.64 -8.00 18.85
CA VAL A 259 43.71 -7.14 19.58
C VAL A 259 42.33 -7.26 18.95
N PHE A 260 41.37 -7.81 19.67
CA PHE A 260 39.99 -7.86 19.25
C PHE A 260 39.32 -6.54 19.64
N PRO A 261 39.02 -5.64 18.69
CA PRO A 261 38.47 -4.33 19.00
C PRO A 261 37.06 -4.47 19.57
N GLY A 262 36.84 -3.99 20.78
CA GLY A 262 35.50 -3.87 21.37
C GLY A 262 34.66 -2.86 20.61
N ARG A 263 35.23 -1.71 20.29
CA ARG A 263 34.71 -0.67 19.40
C ARG A 263 35.77 -0.33 18.35
N LEU A 264 35.31 0.15 17.18
CA LEU A 264 36.21 0.49 16.07
C LEU A 264 36.58 1.96 16.00
N TYR A 265 35.66 2.83 16.37
CA TYR A 265 35.78 4.29 16.26
C TYR A 265 35.51 4.96 17.59
N ASP A 266 36.21 6.06 17.83
CA ASP A 266 35.93 6.95 18.96
C ASP A 266 34.74 7.87 18.63
N TRP A 267 34.30 8.67 19.60
CA TRP A 267 33.18 9.59 19.47
C TRP A 267 33.38 10.66 18.38
N ASP A 268 34.63 10.98 18.05
CA ASP A 268 35.03 11.93 17.00
C ASP A 268 35.14 11.28 15.61
N GLY A 269 34.85 9.96 15.50
CA GLY A 269 34.98 9.20 14.27
C GLY A 269 36.39 8.75 13.95
N SER A 270 37.37 9.02 14.83
CA SER A 270 38.74 8.53 14.63
C SER A 270 38.83 7.00 14.86
N PRO A 271 39.60 6.26 14.06
CA PRO A 271 39.80 4.84 14.29
C PRO A 271 40.60 4.63 15.58
N LEU A 272 40.08 3.83 16.50
CA LEU A 272 40.71 3.52 17.77
C LEU A 272 41.98 2.69 17.63
N PHE A 273 42.11 1.95 16.53
CA PHE A 273 43.26 1.11 16.22
C PHE A 273 43.74 1.34 14.81
N VAL A 274 44.96 1.80 14.69
CA VAL A 274 45.73 1.83 13.43
C VAL A 274 46.41 0.49 13.30
N THR A 275 45.74 -0.51 12.73
CA THR A 275 46.40 -1.75 12.34
C THR A 275 46.78 -1.65 10.87
N PHE A 276 48.02 -2.02 10.53
CA PHE A 276 48.53 -2.04 9.16
C PHE A 276 47.85 -3.10 8.27
N GLU A 277 46.96 -3.92 8.80
CA GLU A 277 46.13 -4.86 8.05
C GLU A 277 44.71 -4.33 7.96
N PRO A 278 44.09 -4.41 6.76
CA PRO A 278 42.68 -4.00 6.62
C PRO A 278 41.83 -4.84 7.58
N LEU A 279 41.01 -4.17 8.38
CA LEU A 279 40.11 -4.75 9.35
C LEU A 279 38.98 -5.55 8.65
N TYR A 280 39.31 -6.68 8.05
CA TYR A 280 38.33 -7.62 7.47
C TYR A 280 37.73 -8.57 8.55
N GLY A 281 37.82 -8.23 9.83
CA GLY A 281 37.28 -9.02 10.93
C GLY A 281 35.92 -8.51 11.40
N ALA A 282 35.06 -9.44 11.86
CA ALA A 282 33.78 -9.12 12.50
C ALA A 282 34.02 -8.33 13.80
N SER A 283 33.71 -7.05 13.78
CA SER A 283 33.76 -6.20 14.96
C SER A 283 32.54 -6.43 15.85
N ARG A 284 32.73 -6.54 17.16
CA ARG A 284 31.63 -6.60 18.14
C ARG A 284 30.76 -5.35 18.07
N HIS A 285 31.36 -4.17 17.88
CA HIS A 285 30.64 -2.91 17.74
C HIS A 285 29.69 -2.91 16.55
N LEU A 286 30.18 -3.18 15.34
CA LEU A 286 29.37 -3.21 14.12
C LEU A 286 28.33 -4.32 14.16
N SER A 287 28.65 -5.49 14.75
CA SER A 287 27.68 -6.58 14.95
C SER A 287 26.55 -6.18 15.88
N ASN A 288 26.83 -5.43 16.94
CA ASN A 288 25.82 -4.92 17.85
C ASN A 288 24.96 -3.83 17.21
N VAL A 289 25.57 -2.91 16.43
CA VAL A 289 24.83 -1.91 15.64
C VAL A 289 23.83 -2.58 14.73
N PHE A 290 24.25 -3.61 14.00
CA PHE A 290 23.36 -4.37 13.12
C PHE A 290 22.26 -5.11 13.90
N ASN A 291 22.60 -5.80 14.99
CA ASN A 291 21.62 -6.51 15.83
C ASN A 291 20.55 -5.57 16.38
N ILE A 292 20.93 -4.39 16.84
CA ILE A 292 19.99 -3.39 17.36
C ILE A 292 19.11 -2.86 16.24
N PHE A 293 19.65 -2.63 15.05
CA PHE A 293 18.86 -2.26 13.88
C PHE A 293 17.79 -3.32 13.58
N VAL A 294 18.15 -4.61 13.57
CA VAL A 294 17.22 -5.73 13.34
C VAL A 294 16.14 -5.78 14.42
N VAL A 295 16.54 -5.70 15.69
CA VAL A 295 15.58 -5.72 16.81
C VAL A 295 14.61 -4.56 16.76
N MET A 296 15.08 -3.34 16.46
CA MET A 296 14.21 -2.18 16.29
C MET A 296 13.27 -2.33 15.09
N ALA A 297 13.72 -2.93 13.98
CA ALA A 297 12.86 -3.22 12.84
C ALA A 297 11.73 -4.19 13.23
N ILE A 298 12.02 -5.23 14.00
CA ILE A 298 11.01 -6.18 14.53
C ILE A 298 10.02 -5.47 15.46
N PHE A 299 10.49 -4.63 16.38
CA PHE A 299 9.58 -3.83 17.22
C PHE A 299 8.72 -2.87 16.42
N ASN A 300 9.27 -2.31 15.34
CA ASN A 300 8.50 -1.45 14.44
C ASN A 300 7.37 -2.20 13.73
N ILE A 301 7.57 -3.48 13.33
CA ILE A 301 6.49 -4.32 12.78
C ILE A 301 5.35 -4.46 13.80
N LEU A 302 5.69 -4.77 15.06
CA LEU A 302 4.68 -4.88 16.11
C LEU A 302 3.92 -3.56 16.31
N ASN A 303 4.64 -2.43 16.37
CA ASN A 303 4.02 -1.11 16.51
C ASN A 303 3.06 -0.79 15.36
N VAL A 304 3.46 -1.07 14.12
CA VAL A 304 2.62 -0.85 12.93
C VAL A 304 1.42 -1.78 12.89
N SER A 305 1.54 -3.03 13.35
CA SER A 305 0.40 -3.98 13.42
C SER A 305 -0.71 -3.46 14.34
N PHE A 306 -0.39 -2.77 15.42
CA PHE A 306 -1.39 -2.18 16.32
C PHE A 306 -1.98 -0.85 15.83
N CYS A 307 -1.45 -0.27 14.75
CA CYS A 307 -1.99 0.97 14.20
C CYS A 307 -3.34 0.72 13.51
N HIS A 308 -4.38 1.43 13.96
CA HIS A 308 -5.67 1.51 13.28
C HIS A 308 -5.75 2.80 12.47
N PHE A 309 -5.96 2.67 11.15
CA PHE A 309 -6.08 3.79 10.21
C PHE A 309 -7.50 4.33 10.09
#